data_860b218485c43e524994d7f0ff19a086
#
_entry.id   860b218485c43e524994d7f0ff19a086
#
_cell.length_a   1.000
_cell.length_b   1.000
_cell.length_c   1.000
_cell.angle_alpha   90.00
_cell.angle_beta   90.00
_cell.angle_gamma   90.00
#
_symmetry.space_group_name_H-M   'P 1'
#
loop_
_entity.id
_entity.type
_entity.pdbx_description
1 polymer ?
#
loop_
_entity_poly.entity_id
_entity_poly.type
_entity_poly.pdbx_seq_one_letter_code
_entity_poly.pdbx_strand_id
1 'polypeptide(L)'
;MQQIKTALLSYGMSGRLFHAPFIHVLESFQFYAVWERSKNGAQEKYRDVKTYRTFEEILADDSIELVIVNTPNYTHYEYAKKSLEAGKHVIVEKPFVTEAKEGEELIALANKKKKILSVYQNRRFDSDYKTVKKIVREEWLGKIVEAEFHFDRYKEEIGIKKHKETPGPGTGALYDLGSHIIDQALQLFGWPDAVFADIRIIRPLSQVDDYFEVLLYYTDMRVRLHSSYLVREALPGYILHGTKGSFIKAKTNVQEEALDKGIVPGEDNWGIEPESEKGLLHTEKHGEVIKKYISSERGAYADYFTEIYKAIRENCKAPVTAEEGLNVIKIINAAFKSSKNKKVITL
;
A
#
# COMPACT_ATOMS: atom_id res chain seq x y z
N MET A 1 -4.29 24.95 14.87
CA MET A 1 -3.98 23.52 14.89
C MET A 1 -2.46 23.37 15.03
N GLN A 2 -1.94 22.53 15.93
CA GLN A 2 -0.49 22.34 16.06
C GLN A 2 -0.01 21.38 14.98
N GLN A 3 0.79 21.88 14.04
CA GLN A 3 1.35 21.09 12.96
C GLN A 3 2.30 19.99 13.47
N ILE A 4 2.35 18.87 12.74
CA ILE A 4 3.34 17.81 12.99
C ILE A 4 4.56 18.07 12.11
N LYS A 5 5.71 18.39 12.74
CA LYS A 5 6.98 18.52 12.03
C LYS A 5 7.45 17.16 11.54
N THR A 6 7.49 17.02 10.22
CA THR A 6 7.68 15.73 9.55
C THR A 6 8.99 15.73 8.76
N ALA A 7 9.75 14.64 8.88
CA ALA A 7 10.96 14.40 8.12
C ALA A 7 10.79 13.21 7.15
N LEU A 8 11.33 13.33 5.92
CA LEU A 8 11.47 12.24 4.96
C LEU A 8 12.89 11.69 4.99
N LEU A 9 13.05 10.37 5.01
CA LEU A 9 14.37 9.73 4.92
C LEU A 9 14.91 9.60 3.48
N SER A 10 14.13 10.01 2.48
CA SER A 10 14.55 10.05 1.09
C SER A 10 13.70 11.01 0.27
N TYR A 11 14.31 11.69 -0.69
CA TYR A 11 13.60 12.47 -1.71
C TYR A 11 13.67 11.79 -3.09
N GLY A 12 13.63 10.45 -3.08
CA GLY A 12 13.47 9.63 -4.27
C GLY A 12 12.04 9.70 -4.84
N MET A 13 11.66 8.76 -5.70
CA MET A 13 10.34 8.73 -6.34
C MET A 13 9.20 8.76 -5.29
N SER A 14 9.26 7.88 -4.29
CA SER A 14 8.23 7.80 -3.24
C SER A 14 8.12 9.11 -2.45
N GLY A 15 9.25 9.67 -2.01
CA GLY A 15 9.25 10.95 -1.29
C GLY A 15 8.67 12.10 -2.11
N ARG A 16 9.00 12.18 -3.41
CA ARG A 16 8.53 13.25 -4.30
C ARG A 16 7.06 13.13 -4.68
N LEU A 17 6.56 11.91 -4.87
CA LEU A 17 5.20 11.69 -5.38
C LEU A 17 4.21 11.41 -4.25
N PHE A 18 4.56 10.53 -3.31
CA PHE A 18 3.57 9.98 -2.39
C PHE A 18 3.59 10.59 -0.98
N HIS A 19 4.62 11.36 -0.63
CA HIS A 19 4.71 11.95 0.71
C HIS A 19 4.82 13.49 0.69
N ALA A 20 5.85 14.05 0.06
CA ALA A 20 6.09 15.48 0.09
C ALA A 20 4.90 16.35 -0.34
N PRO A 21 4.17 16.03 -1.45
CA PRO A 21 3.03 16.82 -1.85
C PRO A 21 1.92 16.90 -0.79
N PHE A 22 1.65 15.78 -0.11
CA PHE A 22 0.59 15.71 0.90
C PHE A 22 0.98 16.42 2.19
N ILE A 23 2.17 16.16 2.73
CA ILE A 23 2.63 16.83 3.96
C ILE A 23 2.91 18.32 3.76
N HIS A 24 3.02 18.79 2.50
CA HIS A 24 3.17 20.20 2.18
C HIS A 24 1.83 20.94 2.11
N VAL A 25 0.79 20.32 1.50
CA VAL A 25 -0.51 21.00 1.31
C VAL A 25 -1.44 20.86 2.52
N LEU A 26 -1.25 19.85 3.36
CA LEU A 26 -2.09 19.65 4.53
C LEU A 26 -1.64 20.55 5.69
N GLU A 27 -2.53 21.47 6.11
CA GLU A 27 -2.27 22.41 7.21
C GLU A 27 -1.89 21.73 8.54
N SER A 28 -2.22 20.45 8.70
CA SER A 28 -1.91 19.63 9.88
C SER A 28 -0.44 19.18 9.95
N PHE A 29 0.31 19.33 8.86
CA PHE A 29 1.71 18.93 8.80
C PHE A 29 2.62 20.09 8.39
N GLN A 30 3.87 19.99 8.81
CA GLN A 30 4.96 20.80 8.29
C GLN A 30 5.98 19.86 7.64
N PHE A 31 6.19 19.99 6.33
CA PHE A 31 7.33 19.35 5.68
C PHE A 31 8.60 20.06 6.17
N TYR A 32 9.15 19.58 7.30
CA TYR A 32 10.18 20.25 8.05
C TYR A 32 11.59 19.89 7.58
N ALA A 33 11.84 18.60 7.30
CA ALA A 33 13.17 18.13 7.00
C ALA A 33 13.18 16.97 5.99
N VAL A 34 14.32 16.78 5.34
CA VAL A 34 14.61 15.64 4.48
C VAL A 34 16.06 15.20 4.63
N TRP A 35 16.28 13.90 4.54
CA TRP A 35 17.62 13.35 4.42
C TRP A 35 18.00 13.18 2.94
N GLU A 36 18.96 13.96 2.47
CA GLU A 36 19.56 13.85 1.14
C GLU A 36 21.08 13.89 1.27
N ARG A 37 21.75 12.80 0.93
CA ARG A 37 23.20 12.64 1.12
C ARG A 37 24.06 13.68 0.38
N SER A 38 23.66 14.08 -0.84
CA SER A 38 24.47 14.94 -1.71
C SER A 38 23.65 15.93 -2.56
N LYS A 39 22.30 15.84 -2.53
CA LYS A 39 21.41 16.71 -3.32
C LYS A 39 20.64 17.65 -2.42
N ASN A 40 19.97 18.64 -3.02
CA ASN A 40 19.03 19.54 -2.37
C ASN A 40 17.67 19.54 -3.12
N GLY A 41 17.31 18.41 -3.70
CA GLY A 41 16.15 18.32 -4.58
C GLY A 41 14.82 18.64 -3.90
N ALA A 42 14.69 18.36 -2.59
CA ALA A 42 13.51 18.77 -1.83
C ALA A 42 13.48 20.29 -1.65
N GLN A 43 14.59 20.90 -1.29
CA GLN A 43 14.69 22.34 -1.04
C GLN A 43 14.51 23.19 -2.33
N GLU A 44 14.86 22.66 -3.47
CA GLU A 44 14.60 23.31 -4.78
C GLU A 44 13.08 23.51 -5.02
N LYS A 45 12.25 22.56 -4.57
CA LYS A 45 10.79 22.63 -4.71
C LYS A 45 10.10 23.25 -3.48
N TYR A 46 10.59 22.95 -2.27
CA TYR A 46 10.04 23.36 -0.99
C TYR A 46 11.10 24.14 -0.21
N ARG A 47 11.16 25.46 -0.39
CA ARG A 47 12.28 26.33 0.06
C ARG A 47 12.58 26.28 1.55
N ASP A 48 11.56 26.06 2.38
CA ASP A 48 11.66 26.08 3.84
C ASP A 48 12.06 24.73 4.45
N VAL A 49 12.25 23.69 3.61
CA VAL A 49 12.61 22.35 4.07
C VAL A 49 14.11 22.31 4.39
N LYS A 50 14.45 21.85 5.59
CA LYS A 50 15.84 21.61 5.97
C LYS A 50 16.37 20.33 5.30
N THR A 51 17.56 20.42 4.69
CA THR A 51 18.26 19.24 4.17
C THR A 51 19.33 18.79 5.15
N TYR A 52 19.16 17.60 5.72
CA TYR A 52 20.16 16.93 6.54
C TYR A 52 21.00 15.98 5.69
N ARG A 53 22.25 15.78 6.05
CA ARG A 53 23.22 14.95 5.30
C ARG A 53 23.36 13.55 5.84
N THR A 54 23.01 13.38 7.11
CA THR A 54 23.06 12.11 7.82
C THR A 54 21.70 11.77 8.44
N PHE A 55 21.45 10.52 8.69
CA PHE A 55 20.25 10.08 9.41
C PHE A 55 20.32 10.47 10.88
N GLU A 56 21.50 10.49 11.44
CA GLU A 56 21.78 10.86 12.83
C GLU A 56 21.34 12.29 13.14
N GLU A 57 21.51 13.22 12.18
CA GLU A 57 21.01 14.59 12.32
C GLU A 57 19.48 14.66 12.39
N ILE A 58 18.76 13.82 11.62
CA ILE A 58 17.29 13.69 11.73
C ILE A 58 16.89 13.18 13.12
N LEU A 59 17.60 12.18 13.64
CA LEU A 59 17.29 11.61 14.96
C LEU A 59 17.57 12.59 16.11
N ALA A 60 18.62 13.39 15.98
CA ALA A 60 19.06 14.35 16.99
C ALA A 60 18.20 15.63 17.03
N ASP A 61 17.42 15.94 16.01
CA ASP A 61 16.54 17.11 16.01
C ASP A 61 15.23 16.81 16.78
N ASP A 62 15.15 17.30 18.01
CA ASP A 62 13.97 17.13 18.88
C ASP A 62 12.71 17.81 18.34
N SER A 63 12.84 18.74 17.39
CA SER A 63 11.69 19.37 16.73
C SER A 63 10.93 18.40 15.83
N ILE A 64 11.59 17.34 15.31
CA ILE A 64 10.97 16.35 14.42
C ILE A 64 10.10 15.41 15.26
N GLU A 65 8.81 15.36 14.96
CA GLU A 65 7.85 14.51 15.65
C GLU A 65 7.56 13.21 14.88
N LEU A 66 7.54 13.30 13.54
CA LEU A 66 7.20 12.19 12.63
C LEU A 66 8.32 11.97 11.62
N VAL A 67 8.74 10.73 11.51
CA VAL A 67 9.69 10.27 10.47
C VAL A 67 8.98 9.36 9.49
N ILE A 68 9.13 9.64 8.19
CA ILE A 68 8.65 8.78 7.11
C ILE A 68 9.83 8.00 6.55
N VAL A 69 9.84 6.69 6.78
CA VAL A 69 10.85 5.75 6.30
C VAL A 69 10.47 5.31 4.89
N ASN A 70 10.98 6.01 3.90
CA ASN A 70 10.70 5.82 2.48
C ASN A 70 11.99 5.50 1.68
N THR A 71 12.82 4.72 2.28
CA THR A 71 14.11 4.21 1.79
C THR A 71 13.94 2.83 1.11
N PRO A 72 14.97 2.16 0.59
CA PRO A 72 14.84 0.80 0.07
C PRO A 72 14.33 -0.21 1.11
N ASN A 73 13.51 -1.18 0.68
CA ASN A 73 12.78 -2.12 1.55
C ASN A 73 13.64 -2.78 2.65
N TYR A 74 14.85 -3.23 2.31
CA TYR A 74 15.78 -3.89 3.23
C TYR A 74 16.31 -2.99 4.36
N THR A 75 16.06 -1.67 4.29
CA THR A 75 16.47 -0.71 5.31
C THR A 75 15.32 -0.27 6.23
N HIS A 76 14.09 -0.68 5.93
CA HIS A 76 12.89 -0.23 6.66
C HIS A 76 12.99 -0.55 8.16
N TYR A 77 13.38 -1.77 8.49
CA TYR A 77 13.51 -2.20 9.89
C TYR A 77 14.49 -1.34 10.67
N GLU A 78 15.71 -1.16 10.15
CA GLU A 78 16.77 -0.43 10.86
C GLU A 78 16.37 1.03 11.12
N TYR A 79 15.88 1.73 10.08
CA TYR A 79 15.53 3.14 10.21
C TYR A 79 14.27 3.36 11.02
N ALA A 80 13.27 2.50 10.91
CA ALA A 80 12.08 2.55 11.76
C ALA A 80 12.44 2.33 13.24
N LYS A 81 13.28 1.32 13.54
CA LYS A 81 13.75 1.03 14.90
C LYS A 81 14.46 2.20 15.53
N LYS A 82 15.48 2.75 14.87
CA LYS A 82 16.24 3.91 15.37
C LYS A 82 15.36 5.15 15.55
N SER A 83 14.40 5.38 14.65
CA SER A 83 13.44 6.49 14.77
C SER A 83 12.54 6.33 15.99
N LEU A 84 12.01 5.12 16.23
CA LEU A 84 11.22 4.81 17.43
C LEU A 84 12.04 4.93 18.70
N GLU A 85 13.29 4.46 18.72
CA GLU A 85 14.23 4.58 19.85
C GLU A 85 14.49 6.05 20.20
N ALA A 86 14.62 6.91 19.19
CA ALA A 86 14.74 8.37 19.32
C ALA A 86 13.40 9.06 19.69
N GLY A 87 12.34 8.30 19.94
CA GLY A 87 11.07 8.86 20.41
C GLY A 87 10.24 9.53 19.33
N LYS A 88 10.46 9.23 18.05
CA LYS A 88 9.67 9.75 16.92
C LYS A 88 8.48 8.83 16.61
N HIS A 89 7.37 9.40 16.11
CA HIS A 89 6.36 8.63 15.42
C HIS A 89 6.88 8.19 14.05
N VAL A 90 6.41 7.07 13.53
CA VAL A 90 6.98 6.51 12.29
C VAL A 90 5.89 6.06 11.33
N ILE A 91 6.01 6.49 10.07
CA ILE A 91 5.37 5.88 8.91
C ILE A 91 6.44 5.09 8.16
N VAL A 92 6.16 3.83 7.82
CA VAL A 92 7.04 3.00 6.99
C VAL A 92 6.38 2.76 5.64
N GLU A 93 7.14 2.92 4.57
CA GLU A 93 6.69 2.53 3.24
C GLU A 93 6.39 1.03 3.15
N LYS A 94 5.56 0.66 2.19
CA LYS A 94 5.32 -0.75 1.87
C LYS A 94 6.47 -1.33 1.01
N PRO A 95 6.78 -2.61 1.15
CA PRO A 95 6.33 -3.54 2.19
C PRO A 95 6.88 -3.13 3.56
N PHE A 96 6.12 -3.38 4.62
CA PHE A 96 6.45 -2.92 5.98
C PHE A 96 7.89 -3.28 6.41
N VAL A 97 8.20 -4.56 6.33
CA VAL A 97 9.53 -5.15 6.60
C VAL A 97 9.76 -6.29 5.63
N THR A 98 10.93 -6.93 5.67
CA THR A 98 11.23 -8.09 4.84
C THR A 98 11.03 -9.43 5.57
N GLU A 99 11.15 -9.44 6.90
CA GLU A 99 10.96 -10.59 7.76
C GLU A 99 9.90 -10.33 8.83
N ALA A 100 9.04 -11.31 9.11
CA ALA A 100 7.95 -11.14 10.09
C ALA A 100 8.47 -10.79 11.50
N LYS A 101 9.59 -11.37 11.93
CA LYS A 101 10.22 -11.10 13.22
C LYS A 101 10.59 -9.61 13.38
N GLU A 102 11.08 -8.98 12.33
CA GLU A 102 11.41 -7.54 12.32
C GLU A 102 10.16 -6.70 12.61
N GLY A 103 9.03 -7.06 12.01
CA GLY A 103 7.75 -6.40 12.25
C GLY A 103 7.26 -6.55 13.69
N GLU A 104 7.38 -7.75 14.26
CA GLU A 104 7.03 -8.03 15.66
C GLU A 104 7.87 -7.21 16.63
N GLU A 105 9.19 -7.09 16.38
CA GLU A 105 10.09 -6.27 17.18
C GLU A 105 9.73 -4.77 17.10
N LEU A 106 9.42 -4.25 15.91
CA LEU A 106 9.03 -2.85 15.72
C LEU A 106 7.71 -2.53 16.42
N ILE A 107 6.71 -3.42 16.35
CA ILE A 107 5.43 -3.26 17.04
C ILE A 107 5.64 -3.22 18.56
N ALA A 108 6.41 -4.14 19.11
CA ALA A 108 6.72 -4.16 20.54
C ALA A 108 7.45 -2.88 20.99
N LEU A 109 8.40 -2.40 20.16
CA LEU A 109 9.14 -1.16 20.45
C LEU A 109 8.23 0.07 20.38
N ALA A 110 7.37 0.20 19.36
CA ALA A 110 6.43 1.31 19.22
C ALA A 110 5.48 1.38 20.44
N ASN A 111 4.94 0.24 20.85
CA ASN A 111 4.09 0.13 22.03
C ASN A 111 4.84 0.54 23.31
N LYS A 112 6.07 0.05 23.52
CA LYS A 112 6.93 0.42 24.66
C LYS A 112 7.22 1.93 24.69
N LYS A 113 7.47 2.53 23.54
CA LYS A 113 7.76 3.95 23.38
C LYS A 113 6.51 4.83 23.34
N LYS A 114 5.31 4.24 23.27
CA LYS A 114 4.02 4.92 23.09
C LYS A 114 4.03 5.83 21.86
N LYS A 115 4.54 5.32 20.75
CA LYS A 115 4.62 6.02 19.48
C LYS A 115 3.75 5.34 18.42
N ILE A 116 3.17 6.14 17.54
CA ILE A 116 2.46 5.63 16.36
C ILE A 116 3.49 5.03 15.43
N LEU A 117 3.20 3.78 14.99
CA LEU A 117 3.87 3.09 13.90
C LEU A 117 2.80 2.69 12.89
N SER A 118 2.90 3.20 11.67
CA SER A 118 1.92 2.96 10.60
C SER A 118 2.62 2.58 9.31
N VAL A 119 1.95 1.79 8.48
CA VAL A 119 2.45 1.37 7.16
C VAL A 119 1.73 2.14 6.06
N TYR A 120 2.46 2.61 5.04
CA TYR A 120 1.87 3.40 3.97
C TYR A 120 1.24 2.51 2.89
N GLN A 121 0.11 1.89 3.21
CA GLN A 121 -0.73 1.15 2.24
C GLN A 121 -1.71 2.11 1.54
N ASN A 122 -1.14 3.01 0.74
CA ASN A 122 -1.89 4.07 0.04
C ASN A 122 -3.02 3.55 -0.85
N ARG A 123 -2.87 2.35 -1.40
CA ARG A 123 -3.88 1.74 -2.29
C ARG A 123 -5.21 1.40 -1.61
N ARG A 124 -5.29 1.47 -0.27
CA ARG A 124 -6.58 1.45 0.46
C ARG A 124 -7.45 2.67 0.14
N PHE A 125 -6.83 3.74 -0.34
CA PHE A 125 -7.44 5.03 -0.64
C PHE A 125 -7.58 5.28 -2.15
N ASP A 126 -7.33 4.27 -2.99
CA ASP A 126 -7.66 4.31 -4.42
C ASP A 126 -9.17 4.28 -4.62
N SER A 127 -9.66 4.98 -5.64
CA SER A 127 -11.06 5.10 -6.00
C SER A 127 -11.71 3.75 -6.31
N ASP A 128 -11.00 2.92 -7.07
CA ASP A 128 -11.44 1.58 -7.45
C ASP A 128 -11.66 0.69 -6.20
N TYR A 129 -10.68 0.63 -5.30
CA TYR A 129 -10.78 -0.17 -4.08
C TYR A 129 -11.81 0.38 -3.09
N LYS A 130 -11.92 1.71 -2.94
CA LYS A 130 -12.97 2.33 -2.11
C LYS A 130 -14.36 1.95 -2.62
N THR A 131 -14.53 1.88 -3.94
CA THR A 131 -15.79 1.44 -4.57
C THR A 131 -16.09 -0.02 -4.27
N VAL A 132 -15.10 -0.92 -4.43
CA VAL A 132 -15.22 -2.34 -4.05
C VAL A 132 -15.60 -2.48 -2.58
N LYS A 133 -14.90 -1.78 -1.69
CA LYS A 133 -15.16 -1.80 -0.24
C LYS A 133 -16.57 -1.36 0.09
N LYS A 134 -17.11 -0.36 -0.60
CA LYS A 134 -18.49 0.11 -0.45
C LYS A 134 -19.49 -0.98 -0.84
N ILE A 135 -19.30 -1.61 -2.01
CA ILE A 135 -20.19 -2.69 -2.51
C ILE A 135 -20.23 -3.87 -1.54
N VAL A 136 -19.08 -4.27 -0.99
CA VAL A 136 -18.99 -5.35 0.01
C VAL A 136 -19.68 -4.95 1.31
N ARG A 137 -19.39 -3.75 1.83
CA ARG A 137 -19.97 -3.24 3.10
C ARG A 137 -21.48 -3.07 3.03
N GLU A 138 -22.03 -2.68 1.90
CA GLU A 138 -23.47 -2.50 1.67
C GLU A 138 -24.18 -3.81 1.32
N GLU A 139 -23.47 -4.95 1.35
CA GLU A 139 -23.98 -6.31 1.14
C GLU A 139 -24.73 -6.51 -0.19
N TRP A 140 -24.36 -5.74 -1.23
CA TRP A 140 -24.99 -5.82 -2.55
C TRP A 140 -24.90 -7.22 -3.19
N LEU A 141 -23.88 -7.99 -2.82
CA LEU A 141 -23.62 -9.31 -3.42
C LEU A 141 -24.09 -10.47 -2.53
N GLY A 142 -24.67 -10.17 -1.34
CA GLY A 142 -24.90 -11.17 -0.31
C GLY A 142 -23.58 -11.70 0.26
N LYS A 143 -23.54 -12.98 0.66
CA LYS A 143 -22.30 -13.61 1.13
C LYS A 143 -21.34 -13.79 -0.05
N ILE A 144 -20.14 -13.21 0.06
CA ILE A 144 -19.09 -13.39 -0.95
C ILE A 144 -18.63 -14.85 -0.93
N VAL A 145 -18.53 -15.48 -2.09
CA VAL A 145 -18.08 -16.87 -2.27
C VAL A 145 -16.76 -16.96 -3.04
N GLU A 146 -16.50 -15.97 -3.90
CA GLU A 146 -15.28 -15.88 -4.71
C GLU A 146 -14.90 -14.43 -4.95
N ALA A 147 -13.61 -14.13 -4.88
CA ALA A 147 -13.06 -12.84 -5.26
C ALA A 147 -11.72 -13.02 -6.00
N GLU A 148 -11.51 -12.20 -7.02
CA GLU A 148 -10.25 -12.13 -7.74
C GLU A 148 -9.75 -10.69 -7.77
N PHE A 149 -8.47 -10.50 -7.40
CA PHE A 149 -7.79 -9.21 -7.46
C PHE A 149 -6.60 -9.32 -8.40
N HIS A 150 -6.56 -8.46 -9.40
CA HIS A 150 -5.52 -8.41 -10.41
C HIS A 150 -4.74 -7.11 -10.31
N PHE A 151 -3.41 -7.22 -10.39
CA PHE A 151 -2.52 -6.07 -10.52
C PHE A 151 -1.52 -6.34 -11.64
N ASP A 152 -2.03 -6.55 -12.84
CA ASP A 152 -1.25 -6.90 -14.02
C ASP A 152 -0.53 -5.70 -14.63
N ARG A 153 0.52 -5.98 -15.37
CA ARG A 153 1.30 -5.01 -16.14
C ARG A 153 1.76 -5.62 -17.45
N TYR A 154 2.03 -4.77 -18.43
CA TYR A 154 2.80 -5.18 -19.60
C TYR A 154 4.15 -4.45 -19.58
N LYS A 155 5.20 -5.19 -19.28
CA LYS A 155 6.55 -4.67 -19.18
C LYS A 155 7.57 -5.77 -19.48
N GLU A 156 7.96 -5.89 -20.75
CA GLU A 156 8.95 -6.89 -21.21
C GLU A 156 10.36 -6.56 -20.72
N GLU A 157 10.71 -5.26 -20.70
CA GLU A 157 12.04 -4.81 -20.33
C GLU A 157 12.29 -4.84 -18.82
N ILE A 158 13.55 -5.09 -18.47
CA ILE A 158 14.01 -5.01 -17.10
C ILE A 158 14.10 -3.55 -16.66
N GLY A 159 13.63 -3.26 -15.45
CA GLY A 159 13.61 -1.90 -14.91
C GLY A 159 15.00 -1.32 -14.66
N ILE A 160 15.13 -0.01 -14.83
CA ILE A 160 16.39 0.73 -14.61
C ILE A 160 16.83 0.66 -13.13
N LYS A 161 15.89 0.46 -12.21
CA LYS A 161 16.16 0.39 -10.76
C LYS A 161 16.76 -0.96 -10.39
N LYS A 162 18.08 -1.12 -10.50
CA LYS A 162 18.80 -2.37 -10.23
C LYS A 162 18.42 -3.05 -8.91
N HIS A 163 18.22 -2.28 -7.83
CA HIS A 163 17.84 -2.82 -6.52
C HIS A 163 16.45 -3.50 -6.49
N LYS A 164 15.59 -3.24 -7.48
CA LYS A 164 14.28 -3.92 -7.61
C LYS A 164 14.34 -5.17 -8.51
N GLU A 165 15.32 -5.23 -9.38
CA GLU A 165 15.54 -6.30 -10.38
C GLU A 165 16.65 -7.29 -9.99
N THR A 166 17.28 -7.07 -8.82
CA THR A 166 18.33 -7.98 -8.28
C THR A 166 17.74 -8.74 -7.09
N PRO A 167 17.97 -10.06 -7.00
CA PRO A 167 17.48 -10.85 -5.86
C PRO A 167 17.96 -10.30 -4.52
N GLY A 168 17.04 -10.14 -3.60
CA GLY A 168 17.31 -9.62 -2.26
C GLY A 168 16.04 -9.53 -1.41
N PRO A 169 16.18 -9.20 -0.13
CA PRO A 169 15.04 -9.07 0.76
C PRO A 169 14.04 -8.01 0.26
N GLY A 170 12.78 -8.39 0.12
CA GLY A 170 11.71 -7.48 -0.27
C GLY A 170 11.69 -7.10 -1.77
N THR A 171 12.34 -7.89 -2.65
CA THR A 171 12.32 -7.68 -4.11
C THR A 171 11.33 -8.62 -4.79
N GLY A 172 10.96 -8.29 -6.05
CA GLY A 172 10.02 -9.04 -6.86
C GLY A 172 8.59 -8.53 -6.83
N ALA A 173 7.76 -9.06 -7.73
CA ALA A 173 6.39 -8.63 -7.95
C ALA A 173 5.50 -8.89 -6.72
N LEU A 174 5.71 -10.00 -6.01
CA LEU A 174 4.92 -10.34 -4.84
C LEU A 174 5.11 -9.32 -3.70
N TYR A 175 6.34 -8.85 -3.47
CA TYR A 175 6.58 -7.76 -2.52
C TYR A 175 6.11 -6.39 -3.05
N ASP A 176 6.31 -6.10 -4.34
CA ASP A 176 5.99 -4.77 -4.90
C ASP A 176 4.49 -4.59 -5.15
N LEU A 177 3.84 -5.48 -5.88
CA LEU A 177 2.43 -5.41 -6.26
C LEU A 177 1.53 -6.27 -5.35
N GLY A 178 2.02 -7.46 -5.00
CA GLY A 178 1.28 -8.40 -4.15
C GLY A 178 0.97 -7.84 -2.78
N SER A 179 1.89 -7.08 -2.18
CA SER A 179 1.67 -6.44 -0.87
C SER A 179 0.42 -5.57 -0.84
N HIS A 180 0.06 -4.89 -1.94
CA HIS A 180 -1.14 -4.07 -2.03
C HIS A 180 -2.42 -4.89 -2.08
N ILE A 181 -2.49 -5.89 -2.99
CA ILE A 181 -3.72 -6.68 -3.15
C ILE A 181 -3.92 -7.68 -2.02
N ILE A 182 -2.85 -8.16 -1.38
CA ILE A 182 -2.93 -8.93 -0.13
C ILE A 182 -3.53 -8.06 0.97
N ASP A 183 -3.01 -6.84 1.17
CA ASP A 183 -3.52 -5.89 2.14
C ASP A 183 -5.01 -5.61 1.95
N GLN A 184 -5.42 -5.35 0.71
CA GLN A 184 -6.81 -5.10 0.34
C GLN A 184 -7.71 -6.31 0.64
N ALA A 185 -7.25 -7.53 0.32
CA ALA A 185 -7.99 -8.75 0.61
C ALA A 185 -8.14 -8.98 2.12
N LEU A 186 -7.05 -8.82 2.90
CA LEU A 186 -7.09 -8.96 4.35
C LEU A 186 -8.01 -7.90 5.01
N GLN A 187 -8.05 -6.69 4.46
CA GLN A 187 -8.95 -5.64 4.97
C GLN A 187 -10.43 -5.96 4.73
N LEU A 188 -10.76 -6.58 3.60
CA LEU A 188 -12.15 -6.92 3.25
C LEU A 188 -12.64 -8.20 3.92
N PHE A 189 -11.78 -9.21 3.99
CA PHE A 189 -12.19 -10.57 4.31
C PHE A 189 -11.54 -11.14 5.58
N GLY A 190 -10.62 -10.40 6.20
CA GLY A 190 -9.91 -10.83 7.40
C GLY A 190 -8.79 -11.84 7.11
N TRP A 191 -8.40 -12.58 8.15
CA TRP A 191 -7.32 -13.56 8.08
C TRP A 191 -7.79 -14.87 7.45
N PRO A 192 -7.08 -15.43 6.43
CA PRO A 192 -7.45 -16.68 5.80
C PRO A 192 -6.99 -17.90 6.63
N ASP A 193 -7.59 -19.07 6.38
CA ASP A 193 -7.25 -20.34 7.03
C ASP A 193 -5.95 -20.93 6.46
N ALA A 194 -5.69 -20.72 5.15
CA ALA A 194 -4.54 -21.27 4.46
C ALA A 194 -4.21 -20.47 3.17
N VAL A 195 -3.01 -20.72 2.64
CA VAL A 195 -2.50 -20.11 1.40
C VAL A 195 -1.93 -21.19 0.47
N PHE A 196 -2.27 -21.10 -0.83
CA PHE A 196 -1.53 -21.75 -1.91
C PHE A 196 -0.97 -20.68 -2.85
N ALA A 197 0.23 -20.89 -3.41
CA ALA A 197 0.81 -19.93 -4.35
C ALA A 197 1.66 -20.61 -5.42
N ASP A 198 1.66 -20.00 -6.62
CA ASP A 198 2.65 -20.20 -7.69
C ASP A 198 3.34 -18.87 -7.98
N ILE A 199 4.66 -18.84 -7.76
CA ILE A 199 5.49 -17.64 -7.93
C ILE A 199 6.58 -17.98 -8.92
N ARG A 200 6.74 -17.16 -9.97
CA ARG A 200 7.62 -17.47 -11.09
C ARG A 200 8.39 -16.25 -11.59
N ILE A 201 9.48 -16.53 -12.27
CA ILE A 201 10.19 -15.61 -13.16
C ILE A 201 9.78 -15.99 -14.59
N ILE A 202 9.14 -15.07 -15.30
CA ILE A 202 8.61 -15.31 -16.66
C ILE A 202 9.31 -14.46 -17.73
N ARG A 203 9.86 -13.29 -17.38
CA ARG A 203 10.64 -12.47 -18.32
C ARG A 203 12.05 -13.06 -18.48
N PRO A 204 12.58 -13.15 -19.69
CA PRO A 204 13.84 -13.87 -19.96
C PRO A 204 15.07 -13.35 -19.19
N LEU A 205 15.12 -12.06 -18.88
CA LEU A 205 16.26 -11.43 -18.20
C LEU A 205 15.98 -11.09 -16.72
N SER A 206 14.80 -11.39 -16.21
CA SER A 206 14.47 -11.14 -14.81
C SER A 206 15.23 -12.11 -13.90
N GLN A 207 15.63 -11.60 -12.75
CA GLN A 207 16.24 -12.39 -11.67
C GLN A 207 15.35 -12.47 -10.44
N VAL A 208 14.21 -11.77 -10.46
CA VAL A 208 13.23 -11.73 -9.38
C VAL A 208 11.86 -12.15 -9.93
N ASP A 209 10.96 -12.56 -9.06
CA ASP A 209 9.61 -12.91 -9.47
C ASP A 209 8.90 -11.71 -10.14
N ASP A 210 8.24 -12.01 -11.24
CA ASP A 210 7.46 -11.08 -12.04
C ASP A 210 6.11 -11.68 -12.49
N TYR A 211 5.77 -12.81 -11.87
CA TYR A 211 4.49 -13.49 -11.91
C TYR A 211 4.20 -14.09 -10.54
N PHE A 212 2.98 -13.89 -10.05
CA PHE A 212 2.45 -14.68 -8.95
C PHE A 212 0.95 -14.92 -9.10
N GLU A 213 0.53 -16.07 -8.59
CA GLU A 213 -0.84 -16.39 -8.25
C GLU A 213 -0.85 -16.84 -6.79
N VAL A 214 -1.67 -16.20 -5.96
CA VAL A 214 -1.86 -16.54 -4.54
C VAL A 214 -3.34 -16.80 -4.32
N LEU A 215 -3.67 -18.00 -3.84
CA LEU A 215 -5.02 -18.39 -3.47
C LEU A 215 -5.13 -18.40 -1.94
N LEU A 216 -5.99 -17.53 -1.41
CA LEU A 216 -6.32 -17.48 0.01
C LEU A 216 -7.56 -18.34 0.26
N TYR A 217 -7.45 -19.25 1.21
CA TYR A 217 -8.52 -20.15 1.63
C TYR A 217 -9.21 -19.59 2.87
N TYR A 218 -10.51 -19.38 2.76
CA TYR A 218 -11.42 -19.15 3.87
C TYR A 218 -12.41 -20.29 3.90
N THR A 219 -13.08 -20.53 5.02
CA THR A 219 -14.02 -21.65 5.19
C THR A 219 -15.01 -21.76 4.02
N ASP A 220 -15.65 -20.66 3.63
CA ASP A 220 -16.71 -20.64 2.63
C ASP A 220 -16.39 -19.79 1.39
N MET A 221 -15.16 -19.32 1.26
CA MET A 221 -14.78 -18.39 0.19
C MET A 221 -13.36 -18.70 -0.32
N ARG A 222 -13.12 -18.34 -1.57
CA ARG A 222 -11.77 -18.32 -2.17
C ARG A 222 -11.45 -16.92 -2.67
N VAL A 223 -10.23 -16.46 -2.39
CA VAL A 223 -9.73 -15.20 -2.92
C VAL A 223 -8.46 -15.46 -3.71
N ARG A 224 -8.51 -15.15 -5.01
CA ARG A 224 -7.37 -15.24 -5.92
C ARG A 224 -6.74 -13.87 -6.06
N LEU A 225 -5.42 -13.81 -5.87
CA LEU A 225 -4.60 -12.61 -6.04
C LEU A 225 -3.59 -12.89 -7.14
N HIS A 226 -3.57 -12.07 -8.17
CA HIS A 226 -2.76 -12.33 -9.37
C HIS A 226 -2.00 -11.08 -9.81
N SER A 227 -0.79 -11.29 -10.30
CA SER A 227 -0.05 -10.31 -11.08
C SER A 227 0.91 -10.98 -12.06
N SER A 228 0.97 -10.44 -13.25
CA SER A 228 1.95 -10.80 -14.26
C SER A 228 2.47 -9.57 -14.98
N TYR A 229 3.76 -9.56 -15.32
CA TYR A 229 4.38 -8.46 -16.06
C TYR A 229 4.29 -8.63 -17.59
N LEU A 230 3.64 -9.69 -18.08
CA LEU A 230 3.43 -9.95 -19.51
C LEU A 230 1.94 -10.01 -19.90
N VAL A 231 1.12 -9.21 -19.21
CA VAL A 231 -0.31 -9.09 -19.53
C VAL A 231 -0.53 -7.81 -20.35
N ARG A 232 -0.66 -7.96 -21.65
CA ARG A 232 -0.91 -6.85 -22.58
C ARG A 232 -2.36 -6.38 -22.53
N GLU A 233 -3.31 -7.30 -22.41
CA GLU A 233 -4.74 -7.00 -22.25
C GLU A 233 -5.16 -7.36 -20.84
N ALA A 234 -5.29 -6.36 -19.98
CA ALA A 234 -5.54 -6.55 -18.55
C ALA A 234 -6.99 -7.02 -18.29
N LEU A 235 -7.12 -7.98 -17.37
CA LEU A 235 -8.41 -8.33 -16.79
C LEU A 235 -8.90 -7.22 -15.85
N PRO A 236 -10.21 -7.20 -15.49
CA PRO A 236 -10.70 -6.33 -14.45
C PRO A 236 -9.89 -6.47 -13.16
N GLY A 237 -9.56 -5.36 -12.53
CA GLY A 237 -8.75 -5.37 -11.31
C GLY A 237 -9.42 -6.04 -10.12
N TYR A 238 -10.76 -6.08 -10.12
CA TYR A 238 -11.57 -6.70 -9.08
C TYR A 238 -12.77 -7.40 -9.68
N ILE A 239 -12.91 -8.68 -9.37
CA ILE A 239 -14.05 -9.54 -9.74
C ILE A 239 -14.54 -10.16 -8.45
N LEU A 240 -15.80 -9.90 -8.07
CA LEU A 240 -16.40 -10.44 -6.86
C LEU A 240 -17.71 -11.14 -7.21
N HIS A 241 -17.87 -12.34 -6.69
CA HIS A 241 -19.09 -13.13 -6.79
C HIS A 241 -19.62 -13.47 -5.40
N GLY A 242 -20.89 -13.24 -5.20
CA GLY A 242 -21.58 -13.59 -3.98
C GLY A 242 -22.90 -14.32 -4.27
N THR A 243 -23.59 -14.70 -3.21
CA THR A 243 -24.84 -15.49 -3.31
C THR A 243 -25.99 -14.75 -3.99
N LYS A 244 -25.89 -13.42 -4.13
CA LYS A 244 -26.95 -12.59 -4.75
C LYS A 244 -26.51 -11.88 -6.04
N GLY A 245 -25.22 -11.86 -6.34
CA GLY A 245 -24.76 -11.14 -7.54
C GLY A 245 -23.27 -11.08 -7.69
N SER A 246 -22.86 -10.28 -8.66
CA SER A 246 -21.47 -10.07 -9.03
C SER A 246 -21.15 -8.59 -9.16
N PHE A 247 -19.90 -8.24 -8.88
CA PHE A 247 -19.36 -6.90 -9.11
C PHE A 247 -18.01 -7.01 -9.84
N ILE A 248 -17.87 -6.26 -10.93
CA ILE A 248 -16.66 -6.24 -11.75
C ILE A 248 -16.19 -4.81 -11.88
N LYS A 249 -14.92 -4.54 -11.56
CA LYS A 249 -14.34 -3.20 -11.55
C LYS A 249 -12.94 -3.21 -12.16
N ALA A 250 -12.70 -2.32 -13.10
CA ALA A 250 -11.35 -2.08 -13.61
C ALA A 250 -10.44 -1.53 -12.51
N LYS A 251 -9.15 -1.88 -12.59
CA LYS A 251 -8.15 -1.23 -11.76
C LYS A 251 -7.77 0.11 -12.38
N THR A 252 -7.73 1.15 -11.55
CA THR A 252 -7.36 2.49 -11.97
C THR A 252 -6.18 3.02 -11.17
N ASN A 253 -5.55 4.09 -11.65
CA ASN A 253 -4.36 4.66 -11.03
C ASN A 253 -4.38 6.20 -11.06
N VAL A 254 -5.58 6.77 -11.01
CA VAL A 254 -5.82 8.20 -11.28
C VAL A 254 -5.04 9.14 -10.37
N GLN A 255 -4.81 8.77 -9.09
CA GLN A 255 -4.06 9.62 -8.16
C GLN A 255 -2.54 9.59 -8.45
N GLU A 256 -1.96 8.42 -8.72
CA GLU A 256 -0.54 8.29 -9.07
C GLU A 256 -0.25 8.99 -10.42
N GLU A 257 -1.12 8.81 -11.41
CA GLU A 257 -1.01 9.49 -12.71
C GLU A 257 -1.10 11.02 -12.57
N ALA A 258 -1.94 11.52 -11.68
CA ALA A 258 -2.02 12.95 -11.38
C ALA A 258 -0.71 13.45 -10.74
N LEU A 259 -0.17 12.70 -9.77
CA LEU A 259 1.11 13.01 -9.13
C LEU A 259 2.29 12.99 -10.11
N ASP A 260 2.32 12.01 -11.03
CA ASP A 260 3.36 11.92 -12.08
C ASP A 260 3.30 13.12 -13.04
N LYS A 261 2.10 13.66 -13.29
CA LYS A 261 1.89 14.91 -14.07
C LYS A 261 2.16 16.16 -13.25
N GLY A 262 2.49 16.05 -11.97
CA GLY A 262 2.76 17.18 -11.08
C GLY A 262 1.52 17.92 -10.57
N ILE A 263 0.33 17.33 -10.72
CA ILE A 263 -0.93 17.87 -10.18
C ILE A 263 -0.88 17.79 -8.65
N VAL A 264 -1.28 18.88 -8.00
CA VAL A 264 -1.23 19.01 -6.54
C VAL A 264 -2.42 18.30 -5.90
N PRO A 265 -2.23 17.52 -4.81
CA PRO A 265 -3.34 16.94 -4.07
C PRO A 265 -4.32 18.01 -3.55
N GLY A 266 -5.62 17.77 -3.69
CA GLY A 266 -6.65 18.69 -3.21
C GLY A 266 -7.30 19.54 -4.29
N GLU A 267 -6.84 19.53 -5.54
CA GLU A 267 -7.55 20.14 -6.67
C GLU A 267 -8.92 19.48 -6.90
N ASP A 268 -9.86 20.22 -7.52
CA ASP A 268 -11.26 19.80 -7.65
C ASP A 268 -11.44 18.41 -8.28
N ASN A 269 -10.63 18.09 -9.28
CA ASN A 269 -10.69 16.81 -9.99
C ASN A 269 -9.79 15.71 -9.39
N TRP A 270 -9.18 15.93 -8.24
CA TRP A 270 -8.31 14.96 -7.59
C TRP A 270 -9.04 13.65 -7.27
N GLY A 271 -8.46 12.51 -7.66
CA GLY A 271 -8.95 11.18 -7.32
C GLY A 271 -10.29 10.79 -7.97
N ILE A 272 -10.75 11.53 -8.98
CA ILE A 272 -11.97 11.19 -9.73
C ILE A 272 -11.60 10.30 -10.91
N GLU A 273 -12.27 9.17 -11.02
CA GLU A 273 -12.16 8.29 -12.19
C GLU A 273 -13.03 8.74 -13.36
N PRO A 274 -12.61 8.47 -14.60
CA PRO A 274 -13.47 8.65 -15.77
C PRO A 274 -14.74 7.80 -15.68
N GLU A 275 -15.82 8.27 -16.28
CA GLU A 275 -17.10 7.55 -16.36
C GLU A 275 -16.99 6.19 -17.06
N SER A 276 -16.00 5.99 -17.93
CA SER A 276 -15.68 4.70 -18.58
C SER A 276 -15.26 3.62 -17.59
N GLU A 277 -14.75 4.01 -16.42
CA GLU A 277 -14.19 3.11 -15.40
C GLU A 277 -15.22 2.70 -14.33
N LYS A 278 -16.50 2.97 -14.54
CA LYS A 278 -17.57 2.54 -13.65
C LYS A 278 -17.58 1.02 -13.46
N GLY A 279 -17.83 0.58 -12.22
CA GLY A 279 -17.97 -0.84 -11.90
C GLY A 279 -19.33 -1.39 -12.32
N LEU A 280 -19.35 -2.59 -12.93
CA LEU A 280 -20.60 -3.29 -13.29
C LEU A 280 -21.12 -4.07 -12.07
N LEU A 281 -22.28 -3.66 -11.56
CA LEU A 281 -23.05 -4.40 -10.56
C LEU A 281 -24.19 -5.17 -11.25
N HIS A 282 -24.25 -6.49 -11.03
CA HIS A 282 -25.37 -7.35 -11.41
C HIS A 282 -25.79 -8.18 -10.21
N THR A 283 -26.92 -7.87 -9.63
CA THR A 283 -27.39 -8.47 -8.37
C THR A 283 -28.90 -8.62 -8.34
N GLU A 284 -29.40 -9.34 -7.34
CA GLU A 284 -30.81 -9.41 -6.99
C GLU A 284 -31.03 -8.73 -5.64
N LYS A 285 -32.01 -7.84 -5.55
CA LYS A 285 -32.43 -7.20 -4.31
C LYS A 285 -33.95 -7.11 -4.26
N HIS A 286 -34.54 -7.63 -3.18
CA HIS A 286 -36.01 -7.68 -2.98
C HIS A 286 -36.78 -8.40 -4.09
N GLY A 287 -36.18 -9.43 -4.72
CA GLY A 287 -36.77 -10.18 -5.82
C GLY A 287 -36.63 -9.54 -7.19
N GLU A 288 -35.97 -8.37 -7.28
CA GLU A 288 -35.71 -7.69 -8.55
C GLU A 288 -34.25 -7.86 -8.96
N VAL A 289 -34.03 -8.21 -10.22
CA VAL A 289 -32.68 -8.25 -10.83
C VAL A 289 -32.24 -6.84 -11.22
N ILE A 290 -31.11 -6.41 -10.68
CA ILE A 290 -30.52 -5.09 -10.93
C ILE A 290 -29.21 -5.29 -11.69
N LYS A 291 -29.12 -4.71 -12.90
CA LYS A 291 -27.87 -4.64 -13.66
C LYS A 291 -27.57 -3.20 -14.04
N LYS A 292 -26.50 -2.64 -13.44
CA LYS A 292 -26.17 -1.22 -13.66
C LYS A 292 -24.68 -0.95 -13.44
N TYR A 293 -24.21 0.14 -14.00
CA TYR A 293 -22.90 0.69 -13.72
C TYR A 293 -22.93 1.59 -12.48
N ILE A 294 -21.96 1.41 -11.59
CA ILE A 294 -21.80 2.15 -10.33
C ILE A 294 -20.66 3.14 -10.52
N SER A 295 -20.91 4.41 -10.27
CA SER A 295 -19.86 5.45 -10.25
C SER A 295 -18.88 5.16 -9.12
N SER A 296 -17.61 5.42 -9.40
CA SER A 296 -16.54 5.15 -8.44
C SER A 296 -16.55 6.16 -7.29
N GLU A 297 -16.16 5.70 -6.12
CA GLU A 297 -15.82 6.55 -4.99
C GLU A 297 -14.60 7.41 -5.35
N ARG A 298 -14.49 8.60 -4.77
CA ARG A 298 -13.33 9.46 -4.99
C ARG A 298 -12.10 8.89 -4.28
N GLY A 299 -10.97 8.79 -4.97
CA GLY A 299 -9.67 8.45 -4.38
C GLY A 299 -9.19 9.56 -3.43
N ALA A 300 -8.54 9.21 -2.32
CA ALA A 300 -8.25 10.14 -1.24
C ALA A 300 -6.97 9.77 -0.47
N TYR A 301 -5.79 9.81 -1.10
CA TYR A 301 -4.52 9.56 -0.39
C TYR A 301 -4.29 10.52 0.77
N ALA A 302 -4.82 11.74 0.70
CA ALA A 302 -4.74 12.72 1.79
C ALA A 302 -5.42 12.24 3.08
N ASP A 303 -6.46 11.37 2.98
CA ASP A 303 -7.16 10.83 4.14
C ASP A 303 -6.21 10.02 5.03
N TYR A 304 -5.24 9.30 4.43
CA TYR A 304 -4.23 8.59 5.20
C TYR A 304 -3.48 9.53 6.16
N PHE A 305 -3.01 10.66 5.66
CA PHE A 305 -2.27 11.63 6.48
C PHE A 305 -3.19 12.31 7.50
N THR A 306 -4.43 12.63 7.12
CA THR A 306 -5.42 13.20 8.04
C THR A 306 -5.68 12.24 9.22
N GLU A 307 -5.79 10.95 8.96
CA GLU A 307 -5.98 9.94 10.00
C GLU A 307 -4.69 9.72 10.83
N ILE A 308 -3.51 9.84 10.24
CA ILE A 308 -2.23 9.85 10.99
C ILE A 308 -2.17 11.04 11.96
N TYR A 309 -2.61 12.23 11.51
CA TYR A 309 -2.68 13.39 12.38
C TYR A 309 -3.57 13.11 13.61
N LYS A 310 -4.75 12.56 13.40
CA LYS A 310 -5.68 12.18 14.48
C LYS A 310 -5.06 11.10 15.40
N ALA A 311 -4.36 10.13 14.83
CA ALA A 311 -3.69 9.10 15.61
C ALA A 311 -2.63 9.70 16.55
N ILE A 312 -1.87 10.70 16.10
CA ILE A 312 -0.81 11.34 16.87
C ILE A 312 -1.36 12.35 17.89
N ARG A 313 -2.37 13.15 17.54
CA ARG A 313 -2.89 14.25 18.35
C ARG A 313 -4.09 13.88 19.21
N GLU A 314 -4.92 12.98 18.74
CA GLU A 314 -6.22 12.63 19.33
C GLU A 314 -6.26 11.20 19.88
N ASN A 315 -5.12 10.49 19.81
CA ASN A 315 -5.00 9.09 20.24
C ASN A 315 -5.98 8.13 19.55
N CYS A 316 -6.31 8.43 18.29
CA CYS A 316 -7.09 7.55 17.44
C CYS A 316 -6.25 6.36 16.93
N LYS A 317 -6.91 5.31 16.41
CA LYS A 317 -6.22 4.22 15.71
C LYS A 317 -5.58 4.75 14.43
N ALA A 318 -4.36 4.32 14.12
CA ALA A 318 -3.72 4.62 12.86
C ALA A 318 -4.52 4.04 11.67
N PRO A 319 -4.52 4.70 10.49
CA PRO A 319 -5.29 4.26 9.31
C PRO A 319 -4.89 2.90 8.79
N VAL A 320 -3.60 2.59 8.91
CA VAL A 320 -3.02 1.28 8.65
C VAL A 320 -2.07 0.98 9.80
N THR A 321 -2.41 0.01 10.62
CA THR A 321 -1.55 -0.35 11.76
C THR A 321 -0.34 -1.17 11.33
N ALA A 322 0.67 -1.22 12.17
CA ALA A 322 1.85 -2.04 11.94
C ALA A 322 1.49 -3.55 11.94
N GLU A 323 0.50 -3.96 12.75
CA GLU A 323 -0.01 -5.33 12.78
C GLU A 323 -0.66 -5.72 11.44
N GLU A 324 -1.43 -4.81 10.83
CA GLU A 324 -2.00 -5.03 9.50
C GLU A 324 -0.89 -5.16 8.45
N GLY A 325 0.14 -4.32 8.52
CA GLY A 325 1.34 -4.44 7.68
C GLY A 325 2.10 -5.75 7.90
N LEU A 326 2.25 -6.19 9.15
CA LEU A 326 2.87 -7.46 9.50
C LEU A 326 2.08 -8.65 8.95
N ASN A 327 0.75 -8.60 8.98
CA ASN A 327 -0.10 -9.65 8.41
C ASN A 327 0.14 -9.82 6.91
N VAL A 328 0.34 -8.74 6.18
CA VAL A 328 0.73 -8.82 4.75
C VAL A 328 2.05 -9.58 4.58
N ILE A 329 3.07 -9.28 5.40
CA ILE A 329 4.36 -9.98 5.34
C ILE A 329 4.21 -11.47 5.67
N LYS A 330 3.37 -11.83 6.66
CA LYS A 330 3.10 -13.24 7.01
C LYS A 330 2.47 -14.00 5.83
N ILE A 331 1.53 -13.38 5.10
CA ILE A 331 0.96 -13.99 3.88
C ILE A 331 2.02 -14.12 2.78
N ILE A 332 2.85 -13.10 2.53
CA ILE A 332 3.95 -13.18 1.55
C ILE A 332 4.89 -14.34 1.89
N ASN A 333 5.31 -14.46 3.15
CA ASN A 333 6.20 -15.54 3.58
C ASN A 333 5.55 -16.92 3.41
N ALA A 334 4.25 -17.04 3.73
CA ALA A 334 3.50 -18.28 3.51
C ALA A 334 3.36 -18.61 2.01
N ALA A 335 3.16 -17.61 1.15
CA ALA A 335 3.08 -17.76 -0.30
C ALA A 335 4.41 -18.27 -0.89
N PHE A 336 5.56 -17.69 -0.51
CA PHE A 336 6.87 -18.22 -0.92
C PHE A 336 7.10 -19.65 -0.45
N LYS A 337 6.73 -19.95 0.80
CA LYS A 337 6.82 -21.34 1.34
C LYS A 337 5.90 -22.29 0.57
N SER A 338 4.70 -21.86 0.21
CA SER A 338 3.75 -22.64 -0.59
C SER A 338 4.30 -22.93 -1.98
N SER A 339 4.72 -21.91 -2.70
CA SER A 339 5.27 -22.02 -4.06
C SER A 339 6.51 -22.92 -4.10
N LYS A 340 7.45 -22.75 -3.17
CA LYS A 340 8.65 -23.59 -3.05
C LYS A 340 8.32 -25.05 -2.82
N ASN A 341 7.37 -25.34 -1.93
CA ASN A 341 7.01 -26.70 -1.53
C ASN A 341 5.88 -27.30 -2.38
N LYS A 342 5.27 -26.53 -3.28
CA LYS A 342 4.12 -26.91 -4.13
C LYS A 342 2.96 -27.50 -3.32
N LYS A 343 2.65 -26.87 -2.19
CA LYS A 343 1.57 -27.31 -1.29
C LYS A 343 0.88 -26.16 -0.57
N VAL A 344 -0.35 -26.41 -0.12
CA VAL A 344 -1.10 -25.50 0.74
C VAL A 344 -0.37 -25.35 2.10
N ILE A 345 -0.28 -24.13 2.60
CA ILE A 345 0.25 -23.79 3.92
C ILE A 345 -0.90 -23.31 4.79
N THR A 346 -1.17 -24.02 5.87
CA THR A 346 -2.08 -23.57 6.95
C THR A 346 -1.44 -22.40 7.72
N LEU A 347 -2.24 -21.40 8.10
CA LEU A 347 -1.81 -20.17 8.75
C LEU A 347 -2.12 -20.13 10.24
#